data_0e76735dc65627475e18b0b1bd7d7332
#
_entry.id   0e76735dc65627475e18b0b1bd7d7332
#
_cell.length_a   1.000
_cell.length_b   1.000
_cell.length_c   1.000
_cell.angle_alpha   90.00
_cell.angle_beta   90.00
_cell.angle_gamma   90.00
#
_symmetry.space_group_name_H-M   'P 1'
#
loop_
_entity.id
_entity.type
_entity.pdbx_description
1 polymer ?
#
loop_
_entity_poly.entity_id
_entity_poly.type
_entity_poly.pdbx_seq_one_letter_code
_entity_poly.pdbx_strand_id
1 'polypeptide(L)'
;QFLLSIMDKPNVILLEGNHERWLYKWSHDQNANSRDFEWFTRKELDAAGIDKKAVSRLYQRLHQCAWFSFQGQDYFVCHGGIAKFDVTDPLALIKIPTSQMIHGVGKYEDLPAILDSWRGSDTIHIFGHRNIQDYPIAPDDSKCYLLEGHIEFGGNLRAVVINDKTIFCEIPNAVFRQPEEQPPEIKHDTPVADLVKALRKDPDVRESKFGNISAFNFTSQAFKHAHWNERTTIARGLFIDTAKDKIVTRGYEKFFRIDELRRIYATPSLDYLKVNLKFPVEVYRKENGYLGLLSYDADNDDLRFCSKGSIGGDYAENFRRIFTETWYEKDSYNWNRVKEILRDSDSTYLYEVIDPVNDPHIIEYNSQHLVLLDKVKNQITFSKTPYKELVENDADFTLAVKEHVATLNTWQEFLDFYTKASMPGYKYGNEYIEGFVFEDAAGFMTKLKTDYYSKWKHMRSVADSVRRWGYIQNTAQLTDAVENAFYGFLREKYNQDENFRNYKQQRGYDIITLRKQFFAERGEPV
;
A
#
# COMPACT_ATOMS: atom_id res chain seq x y z
N GLN A 1 10.11 6.11 30.77
CA GLN A 1 10.66 6.23 32.15
C GLN A 1 11.89 5.35 32.33
N PHE A 2 11.85 4.06 31.96
CA PHE A 2 12.98 3.14 32.14
C PHE A 2 14.26 3.66 31.48
N LEU A 3 14.24 4.06 30.20
CA LEU A 3 15.43 4.60 29.51
C LEU A 3 16.00 5.83 30.20
N LEU A 4 15.13 6.74 30.67
CA LEU A 4 15.54 7.92 31.44
C LEU A 4 16.24 7.55 32.78
N SER A 5 15.87 6.42 33.36
CA SER A 5 16.47 5.96 34.63
C SER A 5 17.86 5.33 34.47
N ILE A 6 18.21 4.92 33.23
CA ILE A 6 19.47 4.21 32.96
C ILE A 6 20.43 4.98 32.04
N MET A 7 19.98 6.03 31.34
CA MET A 7 20.77 6.73 30.30
C MET A 7 22.05 7.37 30.79
N ASP A 8 22.16 7.68 32.09
CA ASP A 8 23.36 8.28 32.67
C ASP A 8 24.26 7.24 33.40
N LYS A 9 23.91 5.95 33.34
CA LYS A 9 24.75 4.90 33.92
C LYS A 9 25.97 4.64 33.05
N PRO A 10 27.18 4.54 33.62
CA PRO A 10 28.43 4.43 32.84
C PRO A 10 28.58 3.11 32.07
N ASN A 11 27.80 2.10 32.41
CA ASN A 11 27.78 0.79 31.77
C ASN A 11 26.59 0.60 30.82
N VAL A 12 25.95 1.68 30.37
CA VAL A 12 24.80 1.65 29.46
C VAL A 12 25.12 2.45 28.20
N ILE A 13 24.97 1.82 27.06
CA ILE A 13 25.02 2.46 25.75
C ILE A 13 23.62 2.32 25.13
N LEU A 14 22.99 3.43 24.80
CA LEU A 14 21.69 3.48 24.12
C LEU A 14 21.92 3.75 22.64
N LEU A 15 21.27 2.98 21.79
CA LEU A 15 21.35 3.14 20.33
C LEU A 15 20.12 3.87 19.79
N GLU A 16 20.34 4.71 18.79
CA GLU A 16 19.30 5.39 18.04
C GLU A 16 18.63 4.42 17.05
N GLY A 17 17.30 4.29 17.15
CA GLY A 17 16.47 3.59 16.18
C GLY A 17 15.68 4.54 15.28
N ASN A 18 14.84 3.97 14.44
CA ASN A 18 14.07 4.72 13.45
C ASN A 18 12.92 5.56 14.07
N HIS A 19 12.51 5.27 15.29
CA HIS A 19 11.45 5.99 16.01
C HIS A 19 11.97 7.19 16.83
N GLU A 20 13.22 7.19 17.27
CA GLU A 20 13.80 8.21 18.11
C GLU A 20 13.87 9.59 17.46
N ARG A 21 13.93 9.66 16.14
CA ARG A 21 13.87 10.92 15.38
C ARG A 21 12.57 11.71 15.62
N TRP A 22 11.48 11.03 15.96
CA TRP A 22 10.21 11.68 16.29
C TRP A 22 10.25 12.30 17.67
N LEU A 23 10.93 11.64 18.62
CA LEU A 23 11.25 12.19 19.93
C LEU A 23 12.09 13.47 19.80
N TYR A 24 13.12 13.44 18.96
CA TYR A 24 13.94 14.61 18.65
C TYR A 24 13.09 15.77 18.12
N LYS A 25 12.32 15.55 17.07
CA LYS A 25 11.48 16.59 16.47
C LYS A 25 10.49 17.19 17.46
N TRP A 26 9.80 16.35 18.19
CA TRP A 26 8.85 16.82 19.20
C TRP A 26 9.52 17.62 20.31
N SER A 27 10.67 17.20 20.80
CA SER A 27 11.40 17.90 21.85
C SER A 27 11.98 19.25 21.40
N HIS A 28 12.09 19.47 20.08
CA HIS A 28 12.56 20.72 19.48
C HIS A 28 11.44 21.55 18.79
N ASP A 29 10.20 21.34 19.18
CA ASP A 29 9.02 22.06 18.66
C ASP A 29 8.82 21.91 17.14
N GLN A 30 9.35 20.83 16.56
CA GLN A 30 9.13 20.47 15.16
C GLN A 30 7.98 19.47 15.04
N ASN A 31 7.27 19.52 13.90
CA ASN A 31 6.24 18.54 13.63
C ASN A 31 6.87 17.15 13.43
N ALA A 32 6.49 16.20 14.28
CA ALA A 32 6.98 14.84 14.18
C ALA A 32 6.56 14.17 12.88
N ASN A 33 5.38 14.52 12.32
CA ASN A 33 4.82 13.90 11.12
C ASN A 33 4.70 12.36 11.20
N SER A 34 4.60 11.85 12.42
CA SER A 34 4.40 10.43 12.70
C SER A 34 3.15 10.26 13.52
N ARG A 35 2.23 9.49 12.97
CA ARG A 35 0.96 9.20 13.62
C ARG A 35 1.15 8.31 14.85
N ASP A 36 1.99 7.29 14.75
CA ASP A 36 2.28 6.38 15.87
C ASP A 36 2.88 7.15 17.05
N PHE A 37 3.75 8.12 16.74
CA PHE A 37 4.27 9.01 17.75
C PHE A 37 3.16 9.86 18.40
N GLU A 38 2.35 10.56 17.59
CA GLU A 38 1.30 11.47 18.10
C GLU A 38 0.17 10.73 18.85
N TRP A 39 -0.14 9.52 18.44
CA TRP A 39 -1.28 8.78 18.97
C TRP A 39 -0.94 7.90 20.17
N PHE A 40 0.25 7.32 20.18
CA PHE A 40 0.69 6.42 21.25
C PHE A 40 1.79 7.07 22.08
N THR A 41 2.96 7.28 21.52
CA THR A 41 4.15 7.69 22.28
C THR A 41 3.95 9.03 22.97
N ARG A 42 3.41 10.03 22.28
CA ARG A 42 3.18 11.35 22.87
C ARG A 42 2.19 11.32 24.02
N LYS A 43 1.08 10.61 23.86
CA LYS A 43 0.08 10.48 24.94
C LYS A 43 0.65 9.80 26.18
N GLU A 44 1.50 8.79 25.98
CA GLU A 44 2.18 8.12 27.09
C GLU A 44 3.23 9.01 27.75
N LEU A 45 3.95 9.84 26.99
CA LEU A 45 4.87 10.84 27.54
C LEU A 45 4.11 11.87 28.37
N ASP A 46 3.01 12.41 27.84
CA ASP A 46 2.16 13.38 28.54
C ASP A 46 1.55 12.77 29.82
N ALA A 47 1.03 11.55 29.74
CA ALA A 47 0.48 10.82 30.90
C ALA A 47 1.52 10.50 31.97
N ALA A 48 2.76 10.25 31.56
CA ALA A 48 3.88 9.98 32.45
C ALA A 48 4.55 11.27 33.00
N GLY A 49 4.10 12.45 32.57
CA GLY A 49 4.68 13.75 32.94
C GLY A 49 6.11 13.95 32.41
N ILE A 50 6.47 13.31 31.30
CA ILE A 50 7.80 13.40 30.68
C ILE A 50 7.81 14.60 29.73
N ASP A 51 8.58 15.61 30.07
CA ASP A 51 8.67 16.85 29.29
C ASP A 51 9.68 16.77 28.13
N LYS A 52 9.60 17.75 27.24
CA LYS A 52 10.49 17.88 26.08
C LYS A 52 11.95 17.95 26.44
N LYS A 53 12.29 18.56 27.59
CA LYS A 53 13.67 18.70 28.07
C LYS A 53 14.27 17.36 28.44
N ALA A 54 13.48 16.51 29.13
CA ALA A 54 13.89 15.15 29.47
C ALA A 54 14.12 14.30 28.20
N VAL A 55 13.21 14.40 27.22
CA VAL A 55 13.34 13.69 25.95
C VAL A 55 14.54 14.18 25.13
N SER A 56 14.77 15.50 25.05
CA SER A 56 15.94 16.05 24.37
C SER A 56 17.25 15.56 25.02
N ARG A 57 17.29 15.47 26.36
CA ARG A 57 18.46 14.93 27.08
C ARG A 57 18.66 13.44 26.79
N LEU A 58 17.60 12.66 26.72
CA LEU A 58 17.68 11.24 26.32
C LEU A 58 18.25 11.13 24.91
N TYR A 59 17.73 11.89 23.94
CA TYR A 59 18.19 11.84 22.56
C TYR A 59 19.68 12.15 22.42
N GLN A 60 20.20 13.11 23.20
CA GLN A 60 21.63 13.45 23.22
C GLN A 60 22.53 12.32 23.74
N ARG A 61 21.96 11.29 24.41
CA ARG A 61 22.67 10.10 24.91
C ARG A 61 22.63 8.92 23.93
N LEU A 62 21.92 9.05 22.82
CA LEU A 62 21.83 7.97 21.82
C LEU A 62 23.07 7.96 20.94
N HIS A 63 23.58 6.76 20.67
CA HIS A 63 24.66 6.49 19.75
C HIS A 63 24.12 5.78 18.51
N GLN A 64 24.77 5.90 17.38
CA GLN A 64 24.35 5.24 16.15
C GLN A 64 24.78 3.79 16.07
N CYS A 65 25.91 3.49 16.69
CA CYS A 65 26.46 2.15 16.79
C CYS A 65 27.34 2.01 18.02
N ALA A 66 27.68 0.79 18.35
CA ALA A 66 28.70 0.45 19.33
C ALA A 66 29.60 -0.67 18.77
N TRP A 67 30.87 -0.59 19.09
CA TRP A 67 31.82 -1.64 18.82
C TRP A 67 32.59 -1.96 20.08
N PHE A 68 32.75 -3.24 20.40
CA PHE A 68 33.46 -3.69 21.58
C PHE A 68 34.02 -5.09 21.37
N SER A 69 35.07 -5.45 22.12
CA SER A 69 35.64 -6.78 22.18
C SER A 69 35.39 -7.40 23.55
N PHE A 70 35.01 -8.66 23.58
CA PHE A 70 34.86 -9.45 24.78
C PHE A 70 35.47 -10.84 24.60
N GLN A 71 36.40 -11.23 25.47
CA GLN A 71 37.12 -12.52 25.42
C GLN A 71 37.72 -12.84 24.03
N GLY A 72 38.24 -11.83 23.35
CA GLY A 72 38.88 -11.99 22.02
C GLY A 72 37.92 -12.08 20.84
N GLN A 73 36.59 -11.96 21.08
CA GLN A 73 35.59 -11.84 20.01
C GLN A 73 35.14 -10.38 19.87
N ASP A 74 35.13 -9.87 18.65
CA ASP A 74 34.67 -8.54 18.33
C ASP A 74 33.18 -8.54 18.01
N TYR A 75 32.50 -7.49 18.45
CA TYR A 75 31.08 -7.27 18.24
C TYR A 75 30.82 -5.87 17.68
N PHE A 76 30.00 -5.78 16.66
CA PHE A 76 29.49 -4.54 16.12
C PHE A 76 27.98 -4.49 16.28
N VAL A 77 27.46 -3.42 16.84
CA VAL A 77 26.03 -3.27 17.18
C VAL A 77 25.46 -2.00 16.56
N CYS A 78 24.37 -2.08 15.85
CA CYS A 78 23.55 -0.93 15.43
C CYS A 78 22.07 -1.33 15.36
N HIS A 79 21.17 -0.36 15.21
CA HIS A 79 19.74 -0.64 15.19
C HIS A 79 19.32 -1.41 13.93
N GLY A 80 19.72 -0.95 12.73
CA GLY A 80 19.43 -1.61 11.45
C GLY A 80 20.57 -2.52 10.98
N GLY A 81 20.26 -3.59 10.26
CA GLY A 81 21.28 -4.47 9.69
C GLY A 81 22.03 -3.79 8.55
N ILE A 82 23.36 -3.87 8.56
CA ILE A 82 24.23 -3.35 7.50
C ILE A 82 25.09 -4.45 6.90
N ALA A 83 25.57 -4.24 5.66
CA ALA A 83 26.51 -5.15 5.03
C ALA A 83 27.88 -5.11 5.75
N LYS A 84 28.63 -6.21 5.66
CA LYS A 84 29.97 -6.31 6.25
C LYS A 84 30.89 -5.17 5.77
N PHE A 85 31.62 -4.61 6.68
CA PHE A 85 32.70 -3.66 6.44
C PHE A 85 33.89 -3.99 7.36
N ASP A 86 35.02 -3.35 7.12
CA ASP A 86 36.15 -3.49 8.03
C ASP A 86 35.93 -2.64 9.29
N VAL A 87 35.54 -3.28 10.38
CA VAL A 87 35.24 -2.61 11.66
C VAL A 87 36.49 -2.03 12.33
N THR A 88 37.70 -2.45 11.90
CA THR A 88 38.98 -1.96 12.42
C THR A 88 39.46 -0.70 11.69
N ASP A 89 38.85 -0.36 10.54
CA ASP A 89 39.12 0.88 9.81
C ASP A 89 38.12 1.98 10.23
N PRO A 90 38.53 2.99 11.01
CA PRO A 90 37.67 4.11 11.38
C PRO A 90 37.14 4.89 10.17
N LEU A 91 37.85 4.91 9.04
CA LEU A 91 37.43 5.58 7.81
C LEU A 91 36.31 4.79 7.11
N ALA A 92 36.30 3.48 7.21
CA ALA A 92 35.19 2.67 6.70
C ALA A 92 33.90 2.96 7.48
N LEU A 93 33.97 3.05 8.81
CA LEU A 93 32.83 3.38 9.66
C LEU A 93 32.25 4.80 9.35
N ILE A 94 33.10 5.80 9.17
CA ILE A 94 32.68 7.18 8.87
C ILE A 94 31.95 7.26 7.51
N LYS A 95 32.27 6.38 6.58
CA LYS A 95 31.63 6.34 5.26
C LYS A 95 30.22 5.74 5.27
N ILE A 96 29.83 5.04 6.34
CA ILE A 96 28.50 4.46 6.45
C ILE A 96 27.51 5.55 6.85
N PRO A 97 26.50 5.85 6.03
CA PRO A 97 25.51 6.85 6.38
C PRO A 97 24.75 6.45 7.65
N THR A 98 24.49 7.41 8.52
CA THR A 98 23.65 7.23 9.73
C THR A 98 22.32 6.56 9.43
N SER A 99 21.70 6.92 8.31
CA SER A 99 20.43 6.32 7.87
C SER A 99 20.52 4.82 7.66
N GLN A 100 21.68 4.28 7.26
CA GLN A 100 21.87 2.84 7.13
C GLN A 100 22.03 2.16 8.49
N MET A 101 22.65 2.79 9.46
CA MET A 101 22.76 2.24 10.82
C MET A 101 21.38 2.18 11.52
N ILE A 102 20.48 3.11 11.17
CA ILE A 102 19.13 3.20 11.75
C ILE A 102 18.11 2.35 10.97
N HIS A 103 18.10 2.41 9.65
CA HIS A 103 17.12 1.73 8.81
C HIS A 103 17.64 0.45 8.15
N GLY A 104 18.95 0.20 8.26
CA GLY A 104 19.64 -0.87 7.56
C GLY A 104 19.87 -0.60 6.07
N VAL A 105 20.55 -1.51 5.40
CA VAL A 105 20.86 -1.45 3.96
C VAL A 105 19.78 -2.15 3.15
N GLY A 106 19.38 -1.57 2.02
CA GLY A 106 18.40 -2.18 1.11
C GLY A 106 16.98 -2.21 1.69
N LYS A 107 16.19 -3.15 1.22
CA LYS A 107 14.82 -3.40 1.67
C LYS A 107 14.79 -4.40 2.81
N TYR A 108 13.62 -4.57 3.46
CA TYR A 108 13.47 -5.57 4.53
C TYR A 108 13.73 -7.00 4.06
N GLU A 109 13.39 -7.30 2.79
CA GLU A 109 13.58 -8.59 2.15
C GLU A 109 15.06 -8.92 1.88
N ASP A 110 15.92 -7.92 1.87
CA ASP A 110 17.36 -8.09 1.60
C ASP A 110 18.14 -8.61 2.83
N LEU A 111 17.45 -8.97 3.92
CA LEU A 111 18.07 -9.54 5.11
C LEU A 111 18.98 -10.75 4.80
N PRO A 112 18.62 -11.73 3.94
CA PRO A 112 19.52 -12.82 3.58
C PRO A 112 20.88 -12.35 3.03
N ALA A 113 20.89 -11.31 2.20
CA ALA A 113 22.12 -10.75 1.64
C ALA A 113 23.02 -10.10 2.74
N ILE A 114 22.39 -9.50 3.76
CA ILE A 114 23.13 -8.96 4.92
C ILE A 114 23.77 -10.12 5.70
N LEU A 115 22.99 -11.16 6.03
CA LEU A 115 23.49 -12.34 6.75
C LEU A 115 24.65 -12.99 5.99
N ASP A 116 24.50 -13.16 4.69
CA ASP A 116 25.53 -13.75 3.83
C ASP A 116 26.81 -12.89 3.80
N SER A 117 26.69 -11.57 3.84
CA SER A 117 27.86 -10.68 3.84
C SER A 117 28.74 -10.85 5.09
N TRP A 118 28.17 -11.26 6.21
CA TRP A 118 28.90 -11.47 7.47
C TRP A 118 29.40 -12.90 7.65
N ARG A 119 29.09 -13.84 6.76
CA ARG A 119 29.62 -15.22 6.82
C ARG A 119 31.14 -15.22 6.85
N GLY A 120 31.72 -16.03 7.75
CA GLY A 120 33.18 -16.11 7.92
C GLY A 120 33.84 -14.81 8.42
N SER A 121 33.08 -13.87 8.97
CA SER A 121 33.62 -12.70 9.65
C SER A 121 34.19 -13.06 11.01
N ASP A 122 35.28 -12.39 11.42
CA ASP A 122 35.79 -12.47 12.79
C ASP A 122 34.94 -11.64 13.78
N THR A 123 34.14 -10.70 13.27
CA THR A 123 33.25 -9.86 14.03
C THR A 123 31.82 -10.38 13.96
N ILE A 124 31.11 -10.37 15.09
CA ILE A 124 29.67 -10.65 15.17
C ILE A 124 28.88 -9.35 15.05
N HIS A 125 27.92 -9.30 14.12
CA HIS A 125 27.03 -8.17 13.94
C HIS A 125 25.71 -8.38 14.70
N ILE A 126 25.38 -7.48 15.63
CA ILE A 126 24.14 -7.53 16.42
C ILE A 126 23.22 -6.39 15.99
N PHE A 127 21.98 -6.70 15.58
CA PHE A 127 21.02 -5.70 15.13
C PHE A 127 19.57 -6.16 15.31
N GLY A 128 18.63 -5.20 15.24
CA GLY A 128 17.18 -5.40 15.24
C GLY A 128 16.53 -4.91 13.95
N HIS A 129 15.35 -4.34 14.06
CA HIS A 129 14.61 -3.63 13.00
C HIS A 129 14.13 -4.45 11.82
N ARG A 130 14.72 -5.60 11.51
CA ARG A 130 14.40 -6.44 10.35
C ARG A 130 14.44 -7.91 10.71
N ASN A 131 13.35 -8.59 10.51
CA ASN A 131 13.26 -10.05 10.57
C ASN A 131 11.94 -10.56 9.98
N ILE A 132 11.54 -10.08 8.82
CA ILE A 132 10.26 -10.49 8.20
C ILE A 132 10.20 -11.98 7.85
N GLN A 133 11.36 -12.63 7.74
CA GLN A 133 11.48 -14.06 7.47
C GLN A 133 11.45 -14.91 8.75
N ASP A 134 11.32 -14.27 9.90
CA ASP A 134 11.27 -14.90 11.22
C ASP A 134 12.48 -15.81 11.55
N TYR A 135 13.68 -15.34 11.20
CA TYR A 135 14.91 -16.03 11.56
C TYR A 135 15.09 -16.12 13.08
N PRO A 136 15.75 -17.19 13.59
CA PRO A 136 16.16 -17.26 14.99
C PRO A 136 17.15 -16.14 15.35
N ILE A 137 17.40 -15.92 16.65
CA ILE A 137 18.36 -14.89 17.11
C ILE A 137 19.74 -15.09 16.46
N ALA A 138 20.21 -16.32 16.35
CA ALA A 138 21.47 -16.66 15.69
C ALA A 138 21.17 -17.56 14.48
N PRO A 139 21.00 -17.00 13.28
CA PRO A 139 20.81 -17.81 12.07
C PRO A 139 22.07 -18.63 11.76
N ASP A 140 21.87 -19.86 11.30
CA ASP A 140 22.95 -20.79 10.99
C ASP A 140 23.97 -20.18 10.01
N ASP A 141 25.26 -20.45 10.27
CA ASP A 141 26.41 -19.99 9.48
C ASP A 141 26.55 -18.47 9.30
N SER A 142 25.69 -17.66 9.88
CA SER A 142 25.85 -16.22 9.91
C SER A 142 26.64 -15.77 11.14
N LYS A 143 27.41 -14.71 11.01
CA LYS A 143 28.02 -14.01 12.15
C LYS A 143 27.13 -12.84 12.57
N CYS A 144 25.81 -13.12 12.71
CA CYS A 144 24.80 -12.13 13.06
C CYS A 144 23.95 -12.60 14.23
N TYR A 145 23.56 -11.66 15.09
CA TYR A 145 22.52 -11.86 16.10
C TYR A 145 21.37 -10.92 15.84
N LEU A 146 20.16 -11.47 15.61
CA LEU A 146 18.95 -10.76 15.24
C LEU A 146 18.07 -10.51 16.46
N LEU A 147 17.97 -9.28 16.92
CA LEU A 147 17.16 -8.92 18.10
C LEU A 147 15.75 -8.43 17.73
N GLU A 148 15.35 -8.48 16.45
CA GLU A 148 13.98 -8.22 16.04
C GLU A 148 13.12 -9.46 16.28
N GLY A 149 12.17 -9.35 17.17
CA GLY A 149 11.25 -10.41 17.57
C GLY A 149 9.78 -10.01 17.46
N HIS A 150 9.47 -8.91 16.75
CA HIS A 150 8.10 -8.39 16.54
C HIS A 150 7.32 -8.14 17.84
N ILE A 151 7.99 -7.65 18.86
CA ILE A 151 7.40 -7.46 20.19
C ILE A 151 6.20 -6.52 20.17
N GLU A 152 6.22 -5.48 19.33
CA GLU A 152 5.13 -4.52 19.16
C GLU A 152 3.87 -5.15 18.53
N PHE A 153 4.00 -6.35 17.96
CA PHE A 153 2.90 -7.13 17.36
C PHE A 153 2.57 -8.40 18.15
N GLY A 154 2.96 -8.44 19.44
CA GLY A 154 2.70 -9.59 20.29
C GLY A 154 3.74 -10.71 20.19
N GLY A 155 4.85 -10.46 19.52
CA GLY A 155 6.00 -11.38 19.46
C GLY A 155 6.87 -11.32 20.72
N ASN A 156 8.16 -11.57 20.57
CA ASN A 156 9.11 -11.71 21.68
C ASN A 156 10.06 -10.51 21.77
N LEU A 157 10.37 -10.08 23.01
CA LEU A 157 11.55 -9.28 23.28
C LEU A 157 12.78 -10.20 23.23
N ARG A 158 13.71 -9.89 22.35
CA ARG A 158 14.93 -10.65 22.18
C ARG A 158 16.12 -9.97 22.83
N ALA A 159 16.96 -10.77 23.45
CA ALA A 159 18.21 -10.31 24.05
C ALA A 159 19.30 -11.36 23.88
N VAL A 160 20.54 -10.89 23.90
CA VAL A 160 21.72 -11.75 23.99
C VAL A 160 22.55 -11.35 25.21
N VAL A 161 22.90 -12.33 26.01
CA VAL A 161 23.81 -12.19 27.15
C VAL A 161 25.15 -12.79 26.73
N ILE A 162 26.20 -11.98 26.71
CA ILE A 162 27.54 -12.36 26.32
C ILE A 162 28.39 -12.43 27.58
N ASN A 163 28.74 -13.65 27.98
CA ASN A 163 29.66 -13.96 29.09
C ASN A 163 30.48 -15.19 28.70
N ASP A 164 30.91 -16.04 29.64
CA ASP A 164 31.61 -17.29 29.34
C ASP A 164 30.86 -18.23 28.38
N LYS A 165 29.55 -18.05 28.28
CA LYS A 165 28.68 -18.71 27.32
C LYS A 165 27.69 -17.68 26.77
N THR A 166 27.52 -17.62 25.44
CA THR A 166 26.47 -16.80 24.81
C THR A 166 25.09 -17.41 25.11
N ILE A 167 24.21 -16.61 25.70
CA ILE A 167 22.85 -17.02 26.04
C ILE A 167 21.88 -16.16 25.24
N PHE A 168 20.99 -16.79 24.47
CA PHE A 168 19.93 -16.15 23.75
C PHE A 168 18.64 -16.18 24.58
N CYS A 169 18.02 -15.03 24.75
CA CYS A 169 16.80 -14.87 25.54
C CYS A 169 15.67 -14.39 24.65
N GLU A 170 14.52 -15.04 24.74
CA GLU A 170 13.26 -14.61 24.14
C GLU A 170 12.20 -14.54 25.24
N ILE A 171 11.60 -13.36 25.41
CA ILE A 171 10.57 -13.11 26.41
C ILE A 171 9.29 -12.72 25.69
N PRO A 172 8.21 -13.54 25.75
CA PRO A 172 6.94 -13.20 25.13
C PRO A 172 6.37 -11.88 25.66
N ASN A 173 5.74 -11.11 24.80
CA ASN A 173 5.01 -9.92 25.21
C ASN A 173 3.71 -10.30 25.93
N ALA A 174 3.80 -10.54 27.24
CA ALA A 174 2.66 -10.91 28.08
C ALA A 174 1.66 -9.77 28.29
N VAL A 175 2.05 -8.52 27.97
CA VAL A 175 1.20 -7.33 28.08
C VAL A 175 0.74 -6.81 26.73
N PHE A 176 1.03 -7.54 25.66
CA PHE A 176 0.48 -7.19 24.37
C PHE A 176 -1.04 -7.24 24.47
N ARG A 177 -1.60 -6.08 24.56
CA ARG A 177 -3.02 -5.89 24.33
C ARG A 177 -3.15 -5.62 22.84
N GLN A 178 -3.83 -6.50 22.13
CA GLN A 178 -4.49 -6.03 20.91
C GLN A 178 -5.24 -4.76 21.31
N PRO A 179 -5.12 -3.65 20.54
CA PRO A 179 -5.77 -2.40 20.90
C PRO A 179 -7.18 -2.71 21.44
N GLU A 180 -7.42 -2.44 22.73
CA GLU A 180 -8.64 -2.85 23.46
C GLU A 180 -9.91 -2.18 22.98
N GLU A 181 -9.81 -1.37 21.96
CA GLU A 181 -10.90 -0.91 21.13
C GLU A 181 -10.61 -1.31 19.68
N GLN A 182 -10.65 -2.60 19.37
CA GLN A 182 -11.25 -2.92 18.11
C GLN A 182 -12.69 -2.40 18.23
N PRO A 183 -13.05 -1.33 17.53
CA PRO A 183 -14.46 -0.96 17.47
C PRO A 183 -15.20 -2.22 17.01
N PRO A 184 -16.44 -2.42 17.46
CA PRO A 184 -17.15 -3.66 17.29
C PRO A 184 -17.03 -4.16 15.85
N GLU A 185 -16.69 -5.43 15.71
CA GLU A 185 -16.72 -6.15 14.43
C GLU A 185 -17.96 -5.73 13.66
N ILE A 186 -17.80 -5.32 12.41
CA ILE A 186 -18.94 -5.00 11.53
C ILE A 186 -19.60 -6.34 11.20
N LYS A 187 -20.57 -6.74 12.02
CA LYS A 187 -21.33 -7.98 11.84
C LYS A 187 -22.38 -7.78 10.75
N HIS A 188 -22.84 -8.90 10.21
CA HIS A 188 -23.88 -8.97 9.18
C HIS A 188 -25.16 -8.19 9.52
N ASP A 189 -25.51 -8.12 10.77
CA ASP A 189 -26.70 -7.51 11.35
C ASP A 189 -26.44 -6.15 12.00
N THR A 190 -25.24 -5.57 11.81
CA THR A 190 -24.92 -4.21 12.29
C THR A 190 -25.88 -3.21 11.65
N PRO A 191 -26.62 -2.40 12.43
CA PRO A 191 -27.45 -1.32 11.87
C PRO A 191 -26.60 -0.32 11.10
N VAL A 192 -27.11 0.19 9.97
CA VAL A 192 -26.38 1.18 9.14
C VAL A 192 -26.02 2.43 9.94
N ALA A 193 -26.89 2.87 10.85
CA ALA A 193 -26.61 3.99 11.75
C ALA A 193 -25.38 3.75 12.64
N ASP A 194 -25.17 2.52 13.10
CA ASP A 194 -24.01 2.17 13.94
C ASP A 194 -22.73 2.04 13.10
N LEU A 195 -22.84 1.53 11.87
CA LEU A 195 -21.75 1.61 10.90
C LEU A 195 -21.32 3.06 10.65
N VAL A 196 -22.25 3.98 10.42
CA VAL A 196 -21.96 5.41 10.23
C VAL A 196 -21.23 6.00 11.43
N LYS A 197 -21.67 5.68 12.66
CA LYS A 197 -21.00 6.12 13.89
C LYS A 197 -19.57 5.58 13.99
N ALA A 198 -19.37 4.30 13.64
CA ALA A 198 -18.05 3.65 13.66
C ALA A 198 -17.11 4.27 12.61
N LEU A 199 -17.61 4.51 11.38
CA LEU A 199 -16.85 5.16 10.32
C LEU A 199 -16.42 6.58 10.66
N ARG A 200 -17.31 7.37 11.30
CA ARG A 200 -17.02 8.75 11.73
C ARG A 200 -16.00 8.82 12.86
N LYS A 201 -15.92 7.79 13.70
CA LYS A 201 -14.93 7.69 14.78
C LYS A 201 -13.54 7.26 14.27
N ASP A 202 -13.46 6.61 13.11
CA ASP A 202 -12.19 6.16 12.57
C ASP A 202 -11.47 7.32 11.85
N PRO A 203 -10.30 7.75 12.35
CA PRO A 203 -9.57 8.88 11.78
C PRO A 203 -8.97 8.58 10.40
N ASP A 204 -8.90 7.31 10.03
CA ASP A 204 -8.45 6.85 8.73
C ASP A 204 -9.57 6.78 7.70
N VAL A 205 -10.79 7.13 8.12
CA VAL A 205 -11.94 7.26 7.24
C VAL A 205 -12.30 8.73 7.07
N ARG A 206 -12.49 9.15 5.84
CA ARG A 206 -12.96 10.47 5.47
C ARG A 206 -14.42 10.40 5.03
N GLU A 207 -15.25 11.28 5.57
CA GLU A 207 -16.62 11.52 5.12
C GLU A 207 -16.66 12.74 4.19
N SER A 208 -17.37 12.62 3.05
CA SER A 208 -17.72 13.73 2.17
C SER A 208 -19.24 13.77 2.05
N LYS A 209 -19.86 14.93 2.31
CA LYS A 209 -21.32 15.07 2.38
C LYS A 209 -21.92 15.66 1.10
N PHE A 210 -23.01 15.08 0.63
CA PHE A 210 -23.80 15.49 -0.53
C PHE A 210 -25.28 15.48 -0.14
N GLY A 211 -25.75 16.57 0.48
CA GLY A 211 -27.06 16.61 1.10
C GLY A 211 -27.18 15.56 2.22
N ASN A 212 -28.17 14.68 2.14
CA ASN A 212 -28.38 13.58 3.08
C ASN A 212 -27.45 12.38 2.83
N ILE A 213 -26.74 12.35 1.71
CA ILE A 213 -25.86 11.24 1.36
C ILE A 213 -24.43 11.56 1.81
N SER A 214 -23.83 10.65 2.56
CA SER A 214 -22.42 10.68 2.96
C SER A 214 -21.63 9.64 2.20
N ALA A 215 -20.52 10.05 1.56
CA ALA A 215 -19.55 9.18 0.94
C ALA A 215 -18.40 8.91 1.92
N PHE A 216 -18.14 7.65 2.23
CA PHE A 216 -17.05 7.22 3.11
C PHE A 216 -15.91 6.62 2.31
N ASN A 217 -14.69 7.12 2.55
CA ASN A 217 -13.46 6.62 1.93
C ASN A 217 -12.33 6.62 2.93
N PHE A 218 -11.41 5.65 2.80
CA PHE A 218 -10.16 5.69 3.55
C PHE A 218 -9.32 6.91 3.15
N THR A 219 -8.55 7.42 4.09
CA THR A 219 -7.69 8.58 3.88
C THR A 219 -6.44 8.22 3.08
N SER A 220 -5.76 9.23 2.52
CA SER A 220 -4.45 9.03 1.89
C SER A 220 -3.38 8.59 2.89
N GLN A 221 -3.54 8.92 4.17
CA GLN A 221 -2.65 8.46 5.24
C GLN A 221 -2.86 6.97 5.51
N ALA A 222 -4.11 6.50 5.61
CA ALA A 222 -4.41 5.09 5.71
C ALA A 222 -3.77 4.28 4.57
N PHE A 223 -3.82 4.82 3.35
CA PHE A 223 -3.19 4.17 2.19
C PHE A 223 -1.66 4.16 2.26
N LYS A 224 -1.04 5.29 2.62
CA LYS A 224 0.44 5.40 2.67
C LYS A 224 1.07 4.56 3.77
N HIS A 225 0.39 4.44 4.90
CA HIS A 225 0.89 3.73 6.08
C HIS A 225 0.26 2.36 6.28
N ALA A 226 -0.54 1.90 5.31
CA ALA A 226 -1.22 0.61 5.34
C ALA A 226 -2.09 0.39 6.59
N HIS A 227 -2.78 1.44 7.06
CA HIS A 227 -3.68 1.38 8.22
C HIS A 227 -5.01 0.73 7.81
N TRP A 228 -5.00 -0.59 7.63
CA TRP A 228 -6.16 -1.34 7.21
C TRP A 228 -6.85 -2.01 8.41
N ASN A 229 -8.14 -1.85 8.47
CA ASN A 229 -9.05 -2.51 9.37
C ASN A 229 -10.40 -2.68 8.66
N GLU A 230 -11.39 -3.28 9.28
CA GLU A 230 -12.72 -3.49 8.68
C GLU A 230 -13.36 -2.19 8.20
N ARG A 231 -13.18 -1.08 8.93
CA ARG A 231 -13.77 0.22 8.57
C ARG A 231 -13.05 0.86 7.39
N THR A 232 -11.74 0.84 7.38
CA THR A 232 -10.96 1.41 6.26
C THR A 232 -11.09 0.57 4.99
N THR A 233 -11.31 -0.74 5.11
CA THR A 233 -11.51 -1.62 3.95
C THR A 233 -12.88 -1.47 3.33
N ILE A 234 -13.95 -1.34 4.14
CA ILE A 234 -15.32 -1.09 3.67
C ILE A 234 -15.50 0.34 3.14
N ALA A 235 -14.75 1.31 3.69
CA ALA A 235 -14.80 2.72 3.29
C ALA A 235 -14.12 2.94 1.93
N ARG A 236 -14.74 2.41 0.86
CA ARG A 236 -14.28 2.54 -0.52
C ARG A 236 -15.44 2.52 -1.49
N GLY A 237 -15.89 3.69 -1.93
CA GLY A 237 -17.08 3.80 -2.75
C GLY A 237 -18.34 3.41 -1.97
N LEU A 238 -18.41 3.77 -0.71
CA LEU A 238 -19.54 3.53 0.17
C LEU A 238 -20.32 4.82 0.36
N PHE A 239 -21.56 4.86 -0.12
CA PHE A 239 -22.46 6.01 -0.02
C PHE A 239 -23.70 5.62 0.77
N ILE A 240 -23.97 6.38 1.83
CA ILE A 240 -25.05 6.12 2.77
C ILE A 240 -25.96 7.35 2.84
N ASP A 241 -27.26 7.16 2.61
CA ASP A 241 -28.28 8.13 3.00
C ASP A 241 -28.43 8.07 4.52
N THR A 242 -27.85 9.05 5.20
CA THR A 242 -27.80 9.08 6.67
C THR A 242 -29.10 9.55 7.32
N ALA A 243 -30.07 10.06 6.52
CA ALA A 243 -31.42 10.37 6.99
C ALA A 243 -32.33 9.14 6.94
N LYS A 244 -32.07 8.22 6.02
CA LYS A 244 -32.84 6.98 5.82
C LYS A 244 -32.13 5.74 6.38
N ASP A 245 -30.92 5.89 6.92
CA ASP A 245 -30.03 4.79 7.37
C ASP A 245 -29.89 3.69 6.30
N LYS A 246 -29.68 4.10 5.04
CA LYS A 246 -29.65 3.19 3.90
C LYS A 246 -28.37 3.36 3.07
N ILE A 247 -27.71 2.25 2.72
CA ILE A 247 -26.64 2.25 1.70
C ILE A 247 -27.32 2.43 0.33
N VAL A 248 -26.94 3.49 -0.39
CA VAL A 248 -27.53 3.84 -1.69
C VAL A 248 -26.60 3.60 -2.86
N THR A 249 -25.30 3.42 -2.60
CA THR A 249 -24.29 3.04 -3.59
C THR A 249 -23.17 2.30 -2.89
N ARG A 250 -22.74 1.17 -3.43
CA ARG A 250 -21.75 0.27 -2.81
C ARG A 250 -20.67 -0.10 -3.82
N GLY A 251 -19.42 0.24 -3.50
CA GLY A 251 -18.26 -0.21 -4.25
C GLY A 251 -17.63 -1.50 -3.70
N TYR A 252 -16.51 -1.89 -4.29
CA TYR A 252 -15.68 -2.97 -3.71
C TYR A 252 -15.12 -2.56 -2.36
N GLU A 253 -15.03 -3.52 -1.46
CA GLU A 253 -14.09 -3.42 -0.35
C GLU A 253 -12.65 -3.35 -0.86
N LYS A 254 -11.75 -2.82 -0.04
CA LYS A 254 -10.33 -2.81 -0.38
C LYS A 254 -9.80 -4.25 -0.37
N PHE A 255 -9.40 -4.75 -1.53
CA PHE A 255 -8.63 -5.98 -1.66
C PHE A 255 -7.19 -5.69 -2.08
N PHE A 256 -6.27 -6.60 -1.73
CA PHE A 256 -4.84 -6.32 -1.72
C PHE A 256 -4.12 -7.05 -2.85
N ARG A 257 -2.93 -6.57 -3.16
CA ARG A 257 -2.01 -7.24 -4.08
C ARG A 257 -1.35 -8.42 -3.35
N ILE A 258 -1.08 -9.50 -4.06
CA ILE A 258 -0.27 -10.61 -3.56
C ILE A 258 1.10 -10.05 -3.15
N ASP A 259 1.57 -10.43 -1.96
CA ASP A 259 2.82 -9.97 -1.35
C ASP A 259 2.94 -8.44 -1.27
N GLU A 260 1.83 -7.72 -1.13
CA GLU A 260 1.86 -6.29 -0.84
C GLU A 260 2.51 -6.08 0.53
N LEU A 261 3.79 -5.70 0.48
CA LEU A 261 4.60 -5.49 1.68
C LEU A 261 4.10 -4.25 2.43
N ARG A 262 3.27 -4.44 3.36
CA ARG A 262 3.02 -3.60 4.53
C ARG A 262 1.87 -4.25 5.28
N ARG A 263 2.29 -4.96 6.29
CA ARG A 263 1.49 -5.73 7.24
C ARG A 263 0.29 -4.98 7.73
N ILE A 264 -0.66 -5.70 8.05
CA ILE A 264 -1.43 -5.76 9.30
C ILE A 264 -2.81 -6.32 9.06
N TYR A 265 -3.42 -6.22 7.91
CA TYR A 265 -4.75 -6.76 7.69
C TYR A 265 -4.85 -7.37 6.30
N ALA A 266 -5.03 -8.69 6.26
CA ALA A 266 -5.42 -9.44 5.06
C ALA A 266 -4.58 -9.22 3.78
N THR A 267 -3.28 -8.89 3.88
CA THR A 267 -2.39 -8.93 2.73
C THR A 267 -2.03 -10.37 2.43
N PRO A 268 -2.48 -10.96 1.32
CA PRO A 268 -2.23 -12.36 1.04
C PRO A 268 -0.79 -12.57 0.59
N SER A 269 0.02 -13.23 1.42
CA SER A 269 1.28 -13.83 0.98
C SER A 269 1.01 -15.09 0.16
N LEU A 270 1.98 -15.55 -0.62
CA LEU A 270 1.86 -16.82 -1.34
C LEU A 270 1.63 -18.00 -0.37
N ASP A 271 2.26 -17.99 0.80
CA ASP A 271 2.05 -19.03 1.82
C ASP A 271 0.62 -18.98 2.40
N TYR A 272 0.11 -17.77 2.66
CA TYR A 272 -1.28 -17.61 3.06
C TYR A 272 -2.24 -18.14 1.98
N LEU A 273 -2.03 -17.78 0.72
CA LEU A 273 -2.86 -18.20 -0.40
C LEU A 273 -2.83 -19.72 -0.59
N LYS A 274 -1.66 -20.34 -0.46
CA LYS A 274 -1.50 -21.79 -0.57
C LYS A 274 -2.42 -22.57 0.37
N VAL A 275 -2.64 -22.04 1.58
CA VAL A 275 -3.47 -22.70 2.60
C VAL A 275 -4.94 -22.29 2.50
N ASN A 276 -5.23 -21.05 2.11
CA ASN A 276 -6.55 -20.45 2.28
C ASN A 276 -7.38 -20.35 0.99
N LEU A 277 -6.76 -20.34 -0.20
CA LEU A 277 -7.51 -20.26 -1.46
C LEU A 277 -8.47 -21.42 -1.63
N LYS A 278 -9.67 -21.11 -2.07
CA LYS A 278 -10.73 -22.06 -2.41
C LYS A 278 -10.84 -22.19 -3.92
N PHE A 279 -10.50 -23.35 -4.44
CA PHE A 279 -10.55 -23.61 -5.88
C PHE A 279 -11.97 -23.98 -6.34
N PRO A 280 -12.35 -23.65 -7.59
CA PRO A 280 -11.55 -22.99 -8.60
C PRO A 280 -11.30 -21.51 -8.29
N VAL A 281 -10.20 -20.97 -8.83
CA VAL A 281 -9.87 -19.55 -8.81
C VAL A 281 -10.08 -18.99 -10.21
N GLU A 282 -10.97 -18.03 -10.35
CA GLU A 282 -11.23 -17.32 -11.59
C GLU A 282 -10.24 -16.15 -11.75
N VAL A 283 -9.72 -16.00 -12.95
CA VAL A 283 -8.76 -14.96 -13.30
C VAL A 283 -9.40 -13.99 -14.28
N TYR A 284 -9.36 -12.71 -13.95
CA TYR A 284 -9.87 -11.65 -14.80
C TYR A 284 -8.76 -10.67 -15.18
N ARG A 285 -8.79 -10.17 -16.41
CA ARG A 285 -7.94 -9.04 -16.82
C ARG A 285 -8.27 -7.84 -15.97
N LYS A 286 -7.24 -7.18 -15.46
CA LYS A 286 -7.40 -5.93 -14.74
C LYS A 286 -7.21 -4.75 -15.68
N GLU A 287 -8.29 -4.04 -15.93
CA GLU A 287 -8.26 -2.80 -16.70
C GLU A 287 -7.65 -1.64 -15.90
N ASN A 288 -7.21 -0.60 -16.59
CA ASN A 288 -6.49 0.53 -16.01
C ASN A 288 -7.18 1.86 -16.28
N GLY A 289 -8.19 2.15 -15.50
CA GLY A 289 -8.93 3.39 -15.48
C GLY A 289 -9.25 3.80 -14.03
N TYR A 290 -10.43 4.36 -13.83
CA TYR A 290 -10.95 4.66 -12.50
C TYR A 290 -12.30 3.99 -12.26
N LEU A 291 -12.62 3.76 -10.98
CA LEU A 291 -13.85 3.10 -10.58
C LEU A 291 -15.05 4.06 -10.72
N GLY A 292 -15.99 3.72 -11.60
CA GLY A 292 -17.30 4.29 -11.72
C GLY A 292 -18.34 3.43 -11.00
N LEU A 293 -19.28 4.06 -10.30
CA LEU A 293 -20.35 3.41 -9.57
C LEU A 293 -21.70 3.94 -10.08
N LEU A 294 -22.55 3.03 -10.54
CA LEU A 294 -23.88 3.35 -11.08
C LEU A 294 -24.95 2.71 -10.22
N SER A 295 -25.80 3.51 -9.60
CA SER A 295 -26.89 3.04 -8.75
C SER A 295 -28.20 3.77 -9.08
N TYR A 296 -29.32 3.30 -8.52
CA TYR A 296 -30.61 3.97 -8.62
C TYR A 296 -30.68 5.18 -7.68
N ASP A 297 -31.13 6.31 -8.21
CA ASP A 297 -31.45 7.52 -7.45
C ASP A 297 -32.94 7.59 -7.18
N ALA A 298 -33.34 7.17 -5.99
CA ALA A 298 -34.77 7.15 -5.61
C ALA A 298 -35.38 8.54 -5.42
N ASP A 299 -34.59 9.57 -5.17
CA ASP A 299 -35.08 10.93 -4.95
C ASP A 299 -35.44 11.62 -6.28
N ASN A 300 -34.75 11.25 -7.35
CA ASN A 300 -34.97 11.82 -8.70
C ASN A 300 -35.57 10.82 -9.69
N ASP A 301 -35.85 9.59 -9.30
CA ASP A 301 -36.23 8.47 -10.17
C ASP A 301 -35.32 8.33 -11.40
N ASP A 302 -34.01 8.38 -11.18
CA ASP A 302 -33.00 8.38 -12.24
C ASP A 302 -31.77 7.50 -11.85
N LEU A 303 -30.78 7.48 -12.70
CA LEU A 303 -29.49 6.86 -12.46
C LEU A 303 -28.54 7.82 -11.74
N ARG A 304 -27.90 7.32 -10.66
CA ARG A 304 -26.87 8.04 -9.92
C ARG A 304 -25.49 7.59 -10.35
N PHE A 305 -24.71 8.52 -10.86
CA PHE A 305 -23.33 8.32 -11.27
C PHE A 305 -22.37 8.83 -10.19
N CYS A 306 -21.50 7.94 -9.72
CA CYS A 306 -20.52 8.28 -8.70
C CYS A 306 -19.11 7.86 -9.15
N SER A 307 -18.11 8.62 -8.75
CA SER A 307 -16.75 8.12 -8.64
C SER A 307 -16.58 7.37 -7.33
N LYS A 308 -15.40 6.83 -7.07
CA LYS A 308 -15.10 6.17 -5.78
C LYS A 308 -15.43 7.04 -4.54
N GLY A 309 -15.43 8.36 -4.65
CA GLY A 309 -15.55 9.26 -3.49
C GLY A 309 -16.48 10.45 -3.66
N SER A 310 -17.15 10.58 -4.79
CA SER A 310 -18.00 11.73 -5.07
C SER A 310 -19.20 11.38 -5.95
N ILE A 311 -20.33 12.04 -5.68
CA ILE A 311 -21.55 12.02 -6.53
C ILE A 311 -21.49 13.11 -7.60
N GLY A 312 -20.49 13.95 -7.64
CA GLY A 312 -20.30 15.02 -8.62
C GLY A 312 -18.84 15.21 -8.93
N GLY A 313 -18.57 16.23 -9.76
CA GLY A 313 -17.23 16.58 -10.23
C GLY A 313 -16.77 15.76 -11.42
N ASP A 314 -15.61 16.12 -11.96
CA ASP A 314 -15.13 15.70 -13.29
C ASP A 314 -15.21 14.18 -13.54
N TYR A 315 -14.86 13.37 -12.56
CA TYR A 315 -14.89 11.90 -12.70
C TYR A 315 -16.32 11.34 -12.85
N ALA A 316 -17.25 11.81 -12.03
CA ALA A 316 -18.63 11.36 -12.09
C ALA A 316 -19.33 11.89 -13.36
N GLU A 317 -19.03 13.12 -13.74
CA GLU A 317 -19.55 13.76 -14.95
C GLU A 317 -19.00 13.11 -16.22
N ASN A 318 -17.70 12.82 -16.29
CA ASN A 318 -17.11 12.08 -17.38
C ASN A 318 -17.66 10.65 -17.47
N PHE A 319 -17.86 9.97 -16.35
CA PHE A 319 -18.51 8.67 -16.34
C PHE A 319 -19.91 8.74 -16.91
N ARG A 320 -20.74 9.70 -16.45
CA ARG A 320 -22.10 9.92 -16.98
C ARG A 320 -22.05 10.21 -18.48
N ARG A 321 -21.15 11.09 -18.92
CA ARG A 321 -21.02 11.45 -20.34
C ARG A 321 -20.66 10.23 -21.20
N ILE A 322 -19.62 9.48 -20.82
CA ILE A 322 -19.19 8.28 -21.58
C ILE A 322 -20.32 7.25 -21.60
N PHE A 323 -21.01 7.04 -20.47
CA PHE A 323 -22.15 6.14 -20.39
C PHE A 323 -23.28 6.60 -21.33
N THR A 324 -23.64 7.87 -21.31
CA THR A 324 -24.70 8.45 -22.14
C THR A 324 -24.34 8.39 -23.62
N GLU A 325 -23.13 8.81 -24.03
CA GLU A 325 -22.68 8.77 -25.41
C GLU A 325 -22.69 7.36 -25.98
N THR A 326 -22.30 6.40 -25.15
CA THR A 326 -22.30 4.98 -25.51
C THR A 326 -23.71 4.42 -25.75
N TRP A 327 -24.70 4.92 -24.99
CA TRP A 327 -26.06 4.38 -24.98
C TRP A 327 -27.06 5.23 -25.80
N TYR A 328 -26.80 6.53 -25.95
CA TYR A 328 -27.71 7.43 -26.62
C TYR A 328 -27.86 7.14 -28.11
N GLU A 329 -26.82 6.58 -28.72
CA GLU A 329 -26.91 6.09 -30.12
C GLU A 329 -27.76 4.82 -30.27
N LYS A 330 -28.16 4.18 -29.18
CA LYS A 330 -28.77 2.84 -29.19
C LYS A 330 -30.18 2.69 -28.64
N ASP A 331 -30.71 3.59 -27.84
CA ASP A 331 -32.13 3.58 -27.45
C ASP A 331 -32.39 4.03 -25.99
N SER A 332 -33.42 4.89 -25.76
CA SER A 332 -33.94 5.27 -24.44
C SER A 332 -34.49 4.08 -23.62
N TYR A 333 -34.77 2.96 -24.29
CA TYR A 333 -35.21 1.71 -23.69
C TYR A 333 -34.15 1.16 -22.71
N ASN A 334 -32.89 1.20 -23.09
CA ASN A 334 -31.80 0.66 -22.26
C ASN A 334 -31.58 1.46 -20.97
N TRP A 335 -31.73 2.80 -21.00
CA TRP A 335 -31.64 3.62 -19.80
C TRP A 335 -32.69 3.23 -18.75
N ASN A 336 -33.95 3.13 -19.16
CA ASN A 336 -35.02 2.71 -18.28
C ASN A 336 -34.82 1.29 -17.75
N ARG A 337 -34.35 0.38 -18.60
CA ARG A 337 -34.10 -1.00 -18.20
C ARG A 337 -33.00 -1.12 -17.15
N VAL A 338 -31.88 -0.40 -17.30
CA VAL A 338 -30.81 -0.35 -16.29
C VAL A 338 -31.34 0.25 -14.98
N LYS A 339 -32.13 1.34 -15.07
CA LYS A 339 -32.77 1.97 -13.91
C LYS A 339 -33.65 0.97 -13.15
N GLU A 340 -34.53 0.24 -13.85
CA GLU A 340 -35.39 -0.79 -13.26
C GLU A 340 -34.59 -1.90 -12.59
N ILE A 341 -33.56 -2.44 -13.25
CA ILE A 341 -32.71 -3.52 -12.71
C ILE A 341 -32.05 -3.06 -11.40
N LEU A 342 -31.48 -1.86 -11.38
CA LEU A 342 -30.76 -1.35 -10.20
C LEU A 342 -31.72 -1.02 -9.05
N ARG A 343 -32.92 -0.48 -9.36
CA ARG A 343 -33.97 -0.25 -8.38
C ARG A 343 -34.45 -1.56 -7.76
N ASP A 344 -34.87 -2.52 -8.60
CA ASP A 344 -35.52 -3.74 -8.14
C ASP A 344 -34.53 -4.71 -7.46
N SER A 345 -33.27 -4.70 -7.84
CA SER A 345 -32.22 -5.50 -7.20
C SER A 345 -31.55 -4.82 -6.01
N ASP A 346 -31.80 -3.54 -5.76
CA ASP A 346 -31.11 -2.68 -4.77
C ASP A 346 -29.58 -2.89 -4.84
N SER A 347 -29.04 -2.63 -6.03
CA SER A 347 -27.65 -2.93 -6.36
C SER A 347 -26.96 -1.75 -7.03
N THR A 348 -25.63 -1.84 -7.11
CA THR A 348 -24.76 -0.90 -7.82
C THR A 348 -23.99 -1.66 -8.89
N TYR A 349 -23.97 -1.16 -10.12
CA TYR A 349 -23.02 -1.59 -11.15
C TYR A 349 -21.69 -0.92 -10.93
N LEU A 350 -20.62 -1.70 -10.99
CA LEU A 350 -19.24 -1.25 -10.89
C LEU A 350 -18.57 -1.27 -12.27
N TYR A 351 -18.06 -0.13 -12.69
CA TYR A 351 -17.36 0.02 -13.96
C TYR A 351 -15.90 0.40 -13.75
N GLU A 352 -15.01 -0.11 -14.58
CA GLU A 352 -13.76 0.58 -14.86
C GLU A 352 -14.02 1.57 -15.99
N VAL A 353 -13.86 2.83 -15.71
CA VAL A 353 -14.04 3.92 -16.68
C VAL A 353 -12.70 4.20 -17.31
N ILE A 354 -12.58 3.93 -18.62
CA ILE A 354 -11.38 4.15 -19.40
C ILE A 354 -11.52 5.48 -20.15
N ASP A 355 -10.74 6.46 -19.73
CA ASP A 355 -10.76 7.82 -20.32
C ASP A 355 -9.34 8.29 -20.65
N PRO A 356 -8.77 7.81 -21.77
CA PRO A 356 -7.42 8.19 -22.18
C PRO A 356 -7.28 9.68 -22.56
N VAL A 357 -8.39 10.39 -22.71
CA VAL A 357 -8.40 11.81 -23.10
C VAL A 357 -8.28 12.72 -21.88
N ASN A 358 -9.09 12.47 -20.84
CA ASN A 358 -9.16 13.36 -19.67
C ASN A 358 -8.40 12.81 -18.47
N ASP A 359 -8.22 11.49 -18.38
CA ASP A 359 -7.49 10.83 -17.28
C ASP A 359 -6.59 9.71 -17.81
N PRO A 360 -5.54 10.02 -18.58
CA PRO A 360 -4.58 9.02 -19.06
C PRO A 360 -3.84 8.39 -17.87
N HIS A 361 -3.92 7.05 -17.78
CA HIS A 361 -3.26 6.28 -16.72
C HIS A 361 -1.87 5.79 -17.16
N ILE A 362 -1.58 4.50 -16.98
CA ILE A 362 -0.29 3.87 -17.32
C ILE A 362 -0.40 3.05 -18.59
N ILE A 363 -1.52 2.34 -18.71
CA ILE A 363 -1.81 1.50 -19.90
C ILE A 363 -2.47 2.37 -20.94
N GLU A 364 -2.05 2.17 -22.19
CA GLU A 364 -2.53 2.93 -23.33
C GLU A 364 -3.80 2.29 -23.90
N TYR A 365 -4.81 3.11 -24.12
CA TYR A 365 -6.07 2.72 -24.75
C TYR A 365 -6.37 3.65 -25.92
N ASN A 366 -6.97 3.10 -26.96
CA ASN A 366 -7.25 3.84 -28.20
C ASN A 366 -8.54 4.69 -28.13
N SER A 367 -9.44 4.39 -27.20
CA SER A 367 -10.73 5.06 -27.09
C SER A 367 -11.25 5.10 -25.67
N GLN A 368 -12.16 6.04 -25.43
CA GLN A 368 -12.97 6.06 -24.21
C GLN A 368 -13.98 4.90 -24.25
N HIS A 369 -14.10 4.17 -23.16
CA HIS A 369 -15.08 3.10 -23.02
C HIS A 369 -15.28 2.70 -21.56
N LEU A 370 -16.32 1.90 -21.32
CA LEU A 370 -16.68 1.39 -20.02
C LEU A 370 -16.54 -0.14 -20.01
N VAL A 371 -15.99 -0.67 -18.94
CA VAL A 371 -15.95 -2.12 -18.70
C VAL A 371 -16.75 -2.42 -17.45
N LEU A 372 -17.84 -3.18 -17.55
CA LEU A 372 -18.61 -3.64 -16.40
C LEU A 372 -17.78 -4.67 -15.62
N LEU A 373 -17.51 -4.37 -14.36
CA LEU A 373 -16.74 -5.24 -13.50
C LEU A 373 -17.64 -6.21 -12.73
N ASP A 374 -18.63 -5.68 -12.01
CA ASP A 374 -19.55 -6.47 -11.18
C ASP A 374 -20.85 -5.70 -10.90
N LYS A 375 -21.86 -6.43 -10.41
CA LYS A 375 -23.06 -5.90 -9.78
C LYS A 375 -23.06 -6.28 -8.30
N VAL A 376 -23.07 -5.29 -7.41
CA VAL A 376 -22.90 -5.44 -5.97
C VAL A 376 -24.17 -5.00 -5.24
N LYS A 377 -24.60 -5.74 -4.22
CA LYS A 377 -25.74 -5.40 -3.38
C LYS A 377 -25.43 -4.19 -2.49
N ASN A 378 -26.41 -3.29 -2.32
CA ASN A 378 -26.33 -2.12 -1.45
C ASN A 378 -26.56 -2.51 0.02
N GLN A 379 -25.67 -3.31 0.56
CA GLN A 379 -25.74 -3.81 1.95
C GLN A 379 -24.35 -3.78 2.61
N ILE A 380 -24.31 -3.92 3.93
CA ILE A 380 -23.05 -3.86 4.69
C ILE A 380 -22.13 -4.99 4.30
N THR A 381 -22.61 -6.22 4.36
CA THR A 381 -21.82 -7.39 3.93
C THR A 381 -21.63 -7.37 2.43
N PHE A 382 -20.40 -7.48 2.00
CA PHE A 382 -20.10 -7.50 0.58
C PHE A 382 -20.70 -8.74 -0.09
N SER A 383 -21.50 -8.50 -1.13
CA SER A 383 -22.11 -9.55 -1.95
C SER A 383 -22.25 -9.04 -3.37
N LYS A 384 -21.90 -9.88 -4.32
CA LYS A 384 -21.98 -9.56 -5.75
C LYS A 384 -22.67 -10.67 -6.54
N THR A 385 -23.18 -10.30 -7.69
CA THR A 385 -23.76 -11.25 -8.65
C THR A 385 -22.66 -12.16 -9.20
N PRO A 386 -22.87 -13.49 -9.30
CA PRO A 386 -21.92 -14.38 -9.96
C PRO A 386 -21.63 -13.95 -11.40
N TYR A 387 -20.38 -14.10 -11.84
CA TYR A 387 -19.93 -13.63 -13.15
C TYR A 387 -20.78 -14.19 -14.32
N LYS A 388 -21.10 -15.48 -14.26
CA LYS A 388 -21.93 -16.14 -15.28
C LYS A 388 -23.30 -15.48 -15.37
N GLU A 389 -23.94 -15.25 -14.25
CA GLU A 389 -25.25 -14.59 -14.17
C GLU A 389 -25.18 -13.14 -14.65
N LEU A 390 -24.10 -12.42 -14.29
CA LEU A 390 -23.85 -11.05 -14.75
C LEU A 390 -23.76 -11.00 -16.30
N VAL A 391 -23.05 -11.93 -16.91
CA VAL A 391 -22.91 -12.00 -18.36
C VAL A 391 -24.23 -12.39 -19.02
N GLU A 392 -24.95 -13.38 -18.49
CA GLU A 392 -26.20 -13.86 -19.08
C GLU A 392 -27.35 -12.84 -18.98
N ASN A 393 -27.43 -12.09 -17.87
CA ASN A 393 -28.59 -11.20 -17.61
C ASN A 393 -28.32 -9.72 -17.87
N ASP A 394 -27.07 -9.30 -17.76
CA ASP A 394 -26.71 -7.87 -17.79
C ASP A 394 -25.79 -7.51 -19.00
N ALA A 395 -25.30 -8.49 -19.77
CA ALA A 395 -24.42 -8.22 -20.92
C ALA A 395 -25.09 -7.41 -22.04
N ASP A 396 -26.39 -7.58 -22.22
CA ASP A 396 -27.17 -6.83 -23.22
C ASP A 396 -27.21 -5.32 -22.97
N PHE A 397 -26.92 -4.91 -21.73
CA PHE A 397 -26.90 -3.52 -21.29
C PHE A 397 -25.50 -2.97 -21.13
N THR A 398 -24.49 -3.75 -21.44
CA THR A 398 -23.10 -3.36 -21.27
C THR A 398 -22.31 -3.59 -22.54
N LEU A 399 -21.49 -2.62 -22.92
CA LEU A 399 -20.67 -2.72 -24.12
C LEU A 399 -19.50 -3.66 -23.95
N ALA A 400 -18.98 -3.76 -22.74
CA ALA A 400 -17.93 -4.70 -22.39
C ALA A 400 -18.07 -5.12 -20.92
N VAL A 401 -17.91 -6.40 -20.67
CA VAL A 401 -17.81 -7.00 -19.31
C VAL A 401 -16.34 -7.35 -19.08
N LYS A 402 -15.90 -7.36 -17.83
CA LYS A 402 -14.53 -7.77 -17.46
C LYS A 402 -14.16 -9.08 -18.17
N GLU A 403 -12.98 -9.11 -18.75
CA GLU A 403 -12.50 -10.26 -19.50
C GLU A 403 -12.12 -11.40 -18.55
N HIS A 404 -12.76 -12.56 -18.71
CA HIS A 404 -12.36 -13.80 -18.05
C HIS A 404 -11.18 -14.41 -18.80
N VAL A 405 -10.09 -14.66 -18.11
CA VAL A 405 -8.81 -15.09 -18.69
C VAL A 405 -8.58 -16.59 -18.51
N ALA A 406 -8.86 -17.10 -17.33
CA ALA A 406 -8.61 -18.50 -16.97
C ALA A 406 -9.40 -18.92 -15.72
N THR A 407 -9.67 -20.22 -15.62
CA THR A 407 -10.11 -20.89 -14.40
C THR A 407 -8.97 -21.79 -13.93
N LEU A 408 -8.47 -21.57 -12.72
CA LEU A 408 -7.37 -22.33 -12.12
C LEU A 408 -7.97 -23.28 -11.08
N ASN A 409 -7.73 -24.57 -11.22
CA ASN A 409 -8.38 -25.60 -10.40
C ASN A 409 -7.48 -26.12 -9.27
N THR A 410 -6.18 -25.82 -9.33
CA THR A 410 -5.19 -26.29 -8.37
C THR A 410 -4.23 -25.19 -7.97
N TRP A 411 -3.58 -25.38 -6.81
CA TRP A 411 -2.51 -24.50 -6.37
C TRP A 411 -1.34 -24.42 -7.37
N GLN A 412 -1.01 -25.54 -8.04
CA GLN A 412 0.08 -25.55 -9.01
C GLN A 412 -0.25 -24.69 -10.23
N GLU A 413 -1.47 -24.81 -10.77
CA GLU A 413 -1.93 -23.95 -11.88
C GLU A 413 -1.92 -22.48 -11.49
N PHE A 414 -2.34 -22.16 -10.25
CA PHE A 414 -2.28 -20.79 -9.72
C PHE A 414 -0.83 -20.27 -9.66
N LEU A 415 0.09 -21.08 -9.11
CA LEU A 415 1.49 -20.71 -8.96
C LEU A 415 2.19 -20.52 -10.31
N ASP A 416 1.90 -21.41 -11.27
CA ASP A 416 2.44 -21.33 -12.63
C ASP A 416 1.95 -20.06 -13.35
N PHE A 417 0.65 -19.76 -13.24
CA PHE A 417 0.07 -18.54 -13.80
C PHE A 417 0.69 -17.29 -13.15
N TYR A 418 0.73 -17.25 -11.81
CA TYR A 418 1.30 -16.15 -11.05
C TYR A 418 2.77 -15.90 -11.42
N THR A 419 3.58 -16.96 -11.46
CA THR A 419 5.00 -16.88 -11.78
C THR A 419 5.21 -16.34 -13.20
N LYS A 420 4.47 -16.86 -14.19
CA LYS A 420 4.54 -16.41 -15.57
C LYS A 420 4.13 -14.94 -15.70
N ALA A 421 3.02 -14.54 -15.08
CA ALA A 421 2.49 -13.19 -15.19
C ALA A 421 3.30 -12.15 -14.39
N SER A 422 4.16 -12.61 -13.46
CA SER A 422 5.07 -11.77 -12.68
C SER A 422 6.42 -11.53 -13.36
N MET A 423 6.71 -12.22 -14.46
CA MET A 423 8.00 -12.07 -15.17
C MET A 423 8.17 -10.66 -15.74
N PRO A 424 9.38 -10.10 -15.68
CA PRO A 424 9.69 -8.85 -16.37
C PRO A 424 9.32 -8.91 -17.84
N GLY A 425 8.69 -7.82 -18.35
CA GLY A 425 8.28 -7.73 -19.75
C GLY A 425 7.10 -8.61 -20.15
N TYR A 426 6.37 -9.21 -19.20
CA TYR A 426 5.19 -10.00 -19.48
C TYR A 426 4.16 -9.21 -20.28
N LYS A 427 3.62 -9.85 -21.34
CA LYS A 427 2.53 -9.36 -22.19
C LYS A 427 1.40 -10.38 -22.21
N TYR A 428 0.17 -9.89 -22.18
CA TYR A 428 -1.04 -10.68 -22.39
C TYR A 428 -1.57 -10.41 -23.80
N GLY A 429 -1.68 -11.42 -24.64
CA GLY A 429 -2.09 -11.23 -26.03
C GLY A 429 -1.24 -10.22 -26.83
N ASN A 430 0.06 -10.13 -26.56
CA ASN A 430 1.00 -9.14 -27.10
C ASN A 430 0.81 -7.69 -26.60
N GLU A 431 -0.09 -7.44 -25.65
CA GLU A 431 -0.33 -6.13 -25.05
C GLU A 431 0.25 -6.04 -23.63
N TYR A 432 0.71 -4.86 -23.25
CA TYR A 432 0.97 -4.55 -21.85
C TYR A 432 -0.35 -4.25 -21.14
N ILE A 433 -0.57 -4.85 -19.98
CA ILE A 433 -1.78 -4.69 -19.17
C ILE A 433 -1.41 -4.27 -17.74
N GLU A 434 -2.39 -3.76 -16.96
CA GLU A 434 -2.17 -3.47 -15.55
C GLU A 434 -1.85 -4.74 -14.76
N GLY A 435 -2.56 -5.83 -15.03
CA GLY A 435 -2.39 -7.09 -14.33
C GLY A 435 -3.63 -7.97 -14.36
N PHE A 436 -3.84 -8.70 -13.26
CA PHE A 436 -4.95 -9.63 -13.11
C PHE A 436 -5.63 -9.47 -11.75
N VAL A 437 -6.91 -9.79 -11.70
CA VAL A 437 -7.68 -10.01 -10.47
C VAL A 437 -7.96 -11.50 -10.37
N PHE A 438 -7.69 -12.08 -9.21
CA PHE A 438 -8.00 -13.46 -8.86
C PHE A 438 -9.18 -13.46 -7.90
N GLU A 439 -10.13 -14.32 -8.15
CA GLU A 439 -11.31 -14.52 -7.34
C GLU A 439 -11.49 -16.00 -7.05
N ASP A 440 -11.49 -16.39 -5.79
CA ASP A 440 -11.66 -17.78 -5.39
C ASP A 440 -13.13 -18.18 -5.28
N ALA A 441 -13.38 -19.48 -5.13
CA ALA A 441 -14.74 -20.03 -5.06
C ALA A 441 -15.55 -19.52 -3.83
N ALA A 442 -14.90 -18.94 -2.82
CA ALA A 442 -15.55 -18.32 -1.67
C ALA A 442 -15.76 -16.78 -1.86
N GLY A 443 -15.36 -16.21 -3.00
CA GLY A 443 -15.46 -14.79 -3.29
C GLY A 443 -14.31 -13.95 -2.72
N PHE A 444 -13.26 -14.57 -2.18
CA PHE A 444 -12.06 -13.86 -1.79
C PHE A 444 -11.34 -13.31 -3.03
N MET A 445 -10.95 -12.03 -2.98
CA MET A 445 -10.32 -11.35 -4.10
C MET A 445 -8.89 -10.90 -3.76
N THR A 446 -7.99 -11.14 -4.70
CA THR A 446 -6.63 -10.57 -4.68
C THR A 446 -6.20 -10.16 -6.08
N LYS A 447 -5.05 -9.52 -6.24
CA LYS A 447 -4.58 -9.02 -7.54
C LYS A 447 -3.08 -9.11 -7.70
N LEU A 448 -2.68 -9.30 -8.93
CA LEU A 448 -1.31 -9.17 -9.41
C LEU A 448 -1.22 -7.92 -10.29
N LYS A 449 -0.13 -7.16 -10.17
CA LYS A 449 0.23 -6.09 -11.10
C LYS A 449 1.48 -6.50 -11.86
N THR A 450 1.46 -6.32 -13.18
CA THR A 450 2.62 -6.63 -14.02
C THR A 450 3.83 -5.75 -13.68
N ASP A 451 5.01 -6.24 -13.98
CA ASP A 451 6.25 -5.49 -13.85
C ASP A 451 6.22 -4.18 -14.66
N TYR A 452 5.77 -4.26 -15.92
CA TYR A 452 5.61 -3.09 -16.79
C TYR A 452 4.74 -1.99 -16.14
N TYR A 453 3.56 -2.35 -15.63
CA TYR A 453 2.69 -1.39 -14.97
C TYR A 453 3.34 -0.81 -13.70
N SER A 454 3.96 -1.63 -12.89
CA SER A 454 4.59 -1.22 -11.64
C SER A 454 5.75 -0.25 -11.88
N LYS A 455 6.59 -0.54 -12.88
CA LYS A 455 7.68 0.30 -13.35
C LYS A 455 7.18 1.68 -13.82
N TRP A 456 6.25 1.72 -14.75
CA TRP A 456 5.77 3.00 -15.28
C TRP A 456 4.91 3.79 -14.30
N LYS A 457 4.25 3.12 -13.37
CA LYS A 457 3.62 3.79 -12.22
C LYS A 457 4.66 4.45 -11.30
N HIS A 458 5.78 3.79 -11.06
CA HIS A 458 6.90 4.39 -10.33
C HIS A 458 7.46 5.59 -11.09
N MET A 459 7.73 5.45 -12.39
CA MET A 459 8.23 6.52 -13.25
C MET A 459 7.28 7.72 -13.33
N ARG A 460 5.97 7.52 -13.24
CA ARG A 460 5.00 8.62 -13.10
C ARG A 460 5.26 9.43 -11.81
N SER A 461 5.49 8.75 -10.70
CA SER A 461 5.81 9.43 -9.43
C SER A 461 7.16 10.15 -9.49
N VAL A 462 8.13 9.59 -10.21
CA VAL A 462 9.43 10.25 -10.48
C VAL A 462 9.21 11.50 -11.33
N ALA A 463 8.41 11.43 -12.40
CA ALA A 463 8.09 12.58 -13.25
C ALA A 463 7.39 13.70 -12.46
N ASP A 464 6.44 13.37 -11.59
CA ASP A 464 5.77 14.33 -10.73
C ASP A 464 6.74 15.01 -9.74
N SER A 465 7.69 14.25 -9.21
CA SER A 465 8.72 14.79 -8.30
C SER A 465 9.69 15.70 -9.04
N VAL A 466 10.17 15.30 -10.21
CA VAL A 466 11.06 16.13 -11.05
C VAL A 466 10.35 17.40 -11.50
N ARG A 467 9.10 17.30 -11.93
CA ARG A 467 8.28 18.46 -12.33
C ARG A 467 8.14 19.47 -11.20
N ARG A 468 7.98 18.99 -9.96
CA ARG A 468 7.79 19.85 -8.78
C ARG A 468 9.08 20.41 -8.22
N TRP A 469 10.15 19.63 -8.20
CA TRP A 469 11.36 19.92 -7.44
C TRP A 469 12.63 19.97 -8.30
N GLY A 470 12.59 19.54 -9.56
CA GLY A 470 13.75 19.38 -10.44
C GLY A 470 14.57 18.10 -10.17
N TYR A 471 14.23 17.33 -9.14
CA TYR A 471 14.97 16.12 -8.73
C TYR A 471 14.09 15.17 -7.91
N ILE A 472 14.62 13.98 -7.65
CA ILE A 472 14.10 13.05 -6.64
C ILE A 472 15.07 12.94 -5.46
N GLN A 473 14.54 12.78 -4.25
CA GLN A 473 15.36 12.76 -3.03
C GLN A 473 16.29 11.53 -2.94
N ASN A 474 15.88 10.41 -3.51
CA ASN A 474 16.64 9.16 -3.45
C ASN A 474 16.71 8.50 -4.83
N THR A 475 17.86 8.60 -5.48
CA THR A 475 18.11 7.96 -6.79
C THR A 475 18.33 6.45 -6.71
N ALA A 476 18.59 5.89 -5.52
CA ALA A 476 18.67 4.43 -5.34
C ALA A 476 17.34 3.70 -5.58
N GLN A 477 16.23 4.46 -5.73
CA GLN A 477 14.94 3.90 -6.16
C GLN A 477 14.89 3.55 -7.66
N LEU A 478 15.85 4.06 -8.44
CA LEU A 478 15.97 3.75 -9.87
C LEU A 478 16.79 2.46 -10.01
N THR A 479 16.11 1.38 -10.34
CA THR A 479 16.67 0.02 -10.21
C THR A 479 17.30 -0.50 -11.51
N ASP A 480 16.98 0.10 -12.64
CA ASP A 480 17.51 -0.34 -13.93
C ASP A 480 17.99 0.82 -14.84
N ALA A 481 18.64 0.45 -15.95
CA ALA A 481 19.21 1.41 -16.90
C ALA A 481 18.13 2.29 -17.57
N VAL A 482 16.93 1.76 -17.83
CA VAL A 482 15.82 2.50 -18.45
C VAL A 482 15.28 3.55 -17.50
N GLU A 483 15.09 3.21 -16.24
CA GLU A 483 14.63 4.13 -15.20
C GLU A 483 15.63 5.29 -15.00
N ASN A 484 16.93 4.98 -14.96
CA ASN A 484 17.99 5.97 -14.85
C ASN A 484 18.04 6.90 -16.08
N ALA A 485 17.95 6.34 -17.28
CA ALA A 485 17.92 7.11 -18.51
C ALA A 485 16.67 7.99 -18.61
N PHE A 486 15.50 7.47 -18.23
CA PHE A 486 14.25 8.24 -18.20
C PHE A 486 14.30 9.38 -17.18
N TYR A 487 14.90 9.15 -16.02
CA TYR A 487 15.14 10.21 -15.04
C TYR A 487 16.04 11.32 -15.61
N GLY A 488 17.11 10.95 -16.34
CA GLY A 488 17.97 11.90 -17.07
C GLY A 488 17.16 12.76 -18.04
N PHE A 489 16.34 12.12 -18.89
CA PHE A 489 15.41 12.77 -19.82
C PHE A 489 14.46 13.74 -19.11
N LEU A 490 13.86 13.35 -17.98
CA LEU A 490 12.96 14.22 -17.23
C LEU A 490 13.69 15.44 -16.65
N ARG A 491 14.93 15.28 -16.19
CA ARG A 491 15.73 16.40 -15.68
C ARG A 491 16.12 17.37 -16.78
N GLU A 492 16.49 16.88 -17.96
CA GLU A 492 16.77 17.70 -19.12
C GLU A 492 15.53 18.50 -19.53
N LYS A 493 14.38 17.83 -19.60
CA LYS A 493 13.09 18.45 -19.88
C LYS A 493 12.72 19.51 -18.84
N TYR A 494 12.98 19.27 -17.56
CA TYR A 494 12.77 20.25 -16.50
C TYR A 494 13.61 21.52 -16.72
N ASN A 495 14.85 21.39 -17.20
CA ASN A 495 15.73 22.53 -17.43
C ASN A 495 15.34 23.34 -18.67
N GLN A 496 14.83 22.69 -19.73
CA GLN A 496 14.61 23.27 -21.04
C GLN A 496 13.16 23.69 -21.29
N ASP A 497 12.18 23.04 -20.64
CA ASP A 497 10.75 23.19 -20.92
C ASP A 497 10.01 23.84 -19.72
N GLU A 498 9.65 25.11 -19.87
CA GLU A 498 8.91 25.84 -18.84
C GLU A 498 7.49 25.28 -18.62
N ASN A 499 6.85 24.81 -19.69
CA ASN A 499 5.51 24.23 -19.60
C ASN A 499 5.53 22.90 -18.80
N PHE A 500 6.60 22.11 -18.94
CA PHE A 500 6.79 20.93 -18.12
C PHE A 500 6.89 21.25 -16.63
N ARG A 501 7.54 22.36 -16.25
CA ARG A 501 7.64 22.82 -14.86
C ARG A 501 6.30 23.32 -14.30
N ASN A 502 5.37 23.75 -15.16
CA ASN A 502 4.07 24.23 -14.72
C ASN A 502 3.17 23.08 -14.28
N TYR A 503 3.17 22.79 -12.98
CA TYR A 503 2.43 21.67 -12.40
C TYR A 503 0.91 21.69 -12.69
N LYS A 504 0.33 22.84 -13.00
CA LYS A 504 -1.09 22.99 -13.34
C LYS A 504 -1.42 22.55 -14.78
N GLN A 505 -0.41 22.43 -15.63
CA GLN A 505 -0.57 22.14 -17.04
C GLN A 505 -0.21 20.67 -17.31
N GLN A 506 -1.16 19.74 -17.03
CA GLN A 506 -0.90 18.29 -17.19
C GLN A 506 -1.04 17.79 -18.63
N ARG A 507 -1.77 18.50 -19.50
CA ARG A 507 -1.97 18.07 -20.91
C ARG A 507 -0.64 18.01 -21.65
N GLY A 508 -0.37 16.84 -22.25
CA GLY A 508 0.86 16.59 -23.01
C GLY A 508 2.08 16.20 -22.17
N TYR A 509 1.94 16.09 -20.84
CA TYR A 509 3.00 15.69 -19.91
C TYR A 509 2.58 14.51 -19.01
N ASP A 510 1.56 13.77 -19.42
CA ASP A 510 1.23 12.50 -18.79
C ASP A 510 2.31 11.45 -19.07
N ILE A 511 2.32 10.38 -18.28
CA ILE A 511 3.39 9.38 -18.34
C ILE A 511 3.44 8.64 -19.69
N ILE A 512 2.30 8.48 -20.39
CA ILE A 512 2.25 7.84 -21.71
C ILE A 512 2.96 8.73 -22.72
N THR A 513 2.62 10.01 -22.75
CA THR A 513 3.23 11.00 -23.64
C THR A 513 4.73 11.13 -23.38
N LEU A 514 5.13 11.25 -22.10
CA LEU A 514 6.56 11.35 -21.73
C LEU A 514 7.33 10.09 -22.11
N ARG A 515 6.74 8.92 -21.92
CA ARG A 515 7.33 7.64 -22.31
C ARG A 515 7.54 7.55 -23.83
N LYS A 516 6.53 7.92 -24.62
CA LYS A 516 6.64 7.93 -26.08
C LYS A 516 7.74 8.88 -26.57
N GLN A 517 7.82 10.09 -26.01
CA GLN A 517 8.88 11.04 -26.34
C GLN A 517 10.26 10.48 -26.01
N PHE A 518 10.43 9.92 -24.82
CA PHE A 518 11.69 9.32 -24.38
C PHE A 518 12.20 8.23 -25.32
N PHE A 519 11.35 7.29 -25.71
CA PHE A 519 11.74 6.21 -26.62
C PHE A 519 11.96 6.72 -28.05
N ALA A 520 11.14 7.68 -28.51
CA ALA A 520 11.32 8.29 -29.84
C ALA A 520 12.67 9.02 -29.98
N GLU A 521 13.10 9.77 -28.96
CA GLU A 521 14.40 10.44 -28.95
C GLU A 521 15.59 9.47 -28.98
N ARG A 522 15.39 8.24 -28.50
CA ARG A 522 16.40 7.17 -28.52
C ARG A 522 16.34 6.28 -29.76
N GLY A 523 15.33 6.44 -30.60
CA GLY A 523 15.09 5.54 -31.74
C GLY A 523 14.71 4.11 -31.33
N GLU A 524 14.18 3.94 -30.11
CA GLU A 524 13.79 2.66 -29.52
C GLU A 524 12.26 2.47 -29.62
N PRO A 525 11.74 1.24 -29.80
CA PRO A 525 10.31 0.97 -29.72
C PRO A 525 9.79 1.14 -28.27
N VAL A 526 8.55 1.61 -28.16
CA VAL A 526 7.88 1.82 -26.86
C VAL A 526 7.54 0.50 -26.16
#